data_963aa3249066cb295e1cbddd3f5c2e0a
#
_entry.id   963aa3249066cb295e1cbddd3f5c2e0a
#
_cell.length_a   1.000
_cell.length_b   1.000
_cell.length_c   1.000
_cell.angle_alpha   90.00
_cell.angle_beta   90.00
_cell.angle_gamma   90.00
#
_symmetry.space_group_name_H-M   'P 1'
#
loop_
_entity.id
_entity.type
_entity.pdbx_description
1 polymer ?
#
loop_
_entity_poly.entity_id
_entity_poly.type
_entity_poly.pdbx_seq_one_letter_code
_entity_poly.pdbx_strand_id
1 'polypeptide(L)'
;MAEKINIEDLMVESYSDKTLKSYSGMIADPKSVFGLGSAAATSSMCAASMALRALRMTASEDADMLHAEQDMEKLRVYFLHLVDEENKAKKPLEKLLKKENTDDTELEAAYRTACCIIDEIFYMSIRIVETLEPVADKICPCAAHFASAAVHFAKCGMDAVRIQKAVYSKKMNEPVFAHTTKREPEIAIENNAELFDRLIKKFESAE
;
A
#
# COMPACT_ATOMS: atom_id res chain seq x y z
N MET A 1 -6.43 -13.92 -37.01
CA MET A 1 -7.51 -12.91 -36.88
C MET A 1 -7.17 -12.09 -35.66
N ALA A 2 -6.96 -10.77 -35.81
CA ALA A 2 -6.70 -9.92 -34.66
C ALA A 2 -8.00 -9.87 -33.80
N GLU A 3 -7.93 -10.31 -32.55
CA GLU A 3 -9.02 -10.13 -31.59
C GLU A 3 -9.33 -8.63 -31.48
N LYS A 4 -10.58 -8.28 -31.74
CA LYS A 4 -11.04 -6.91 -31.51
C LYS A 4 -10.94 -6.64 -30.01
N ILE A 5 -9.98 -5.82 -29.60
CA ILE A 5 -9.89 -5.29 -28.25
C ILE A 5 -11.18 -4.49 -28.01
N ASN A 6 -12.03 -4.96 -27.10
CA ASN A 6 -13.22 -4.23 -26.70
C ASN A 6 -12.77 -3.04 -25.80
N ILE A 7 -13.15 -1.82 -26.18
CA ILE A 7 -12.81 -0.60 -25.45
C ILE A 7 -13.30 -0.67 -23.98
N GLU A 8 -14.43 -1.33 -23.73
CA GLU A 8 -14.95 -1.58 -22.36
C GLU A 8 -13.99 -2.42 -21.49
N ASP A 9 -13.19 -3.32 -22.11
CA ASP A 9 -12.17 -4.11 -21.42
C ASP A 9 -10.94 -3.29 -21.03
N LEU A 10 -10.76 -2.12 -21.61
CA LEU A 10 -9.68 -1.17 -21.30
C LEU A 10 -10.10 -0.15 -20.24
N MET A 11 -11.41 0.06 -20.03
CA MET A 11 -11.91 0.97 -18.99
C MET A 11 -11.85 0.28 -17.64
N VAL A 12 -10.78 0.57 -16.90
CA VAL A 12 -10.67 0.15 -15.50
C VAL A 12 -11.43 1.13 -14.64
N GLU A 13 -12.39 0.62 -13.87
CA GLU A 13 -13.14 1.44 -12.92
C GLU A 13 -12.18 2.03 -11.86
N SER A 14 -12.20 3.37 -11.70
CA SER A 14 -11.43 4.05 -10.65
C SER A 14 -12.05 3.75 -9.28
N TYR A 15 -11.26 3.24 -8.35
CA TYR A 15 -11.67 3.02 -6.97
C TYR A 15 -11.48 4.27 -6.11
N SER A 16 -10.51 5.10 -6.46
CA SER A 16 -10.19 6.34 -5.74
C SER A 16 -11.33 7.38 -5.83
N ASP A 17 -12.16 7.30 -6.88
CA ASP A 17 -13.32 8.19 -7.08
C ASP A 17 -14.62 7.68 -6.43
N LYS A 18 -14.59 6.52 -5.79
CA LYS A 18 -15.78 5.95 -5.15
C LYS A 18 -16.10 6.64 -3.83
N THR A 19 -17.40 6.72 -3.52
CA THR A 19 -17.80 7.06 -2.16
C THR A 19 -17.34 5.99 -1.17
N LEU A 20 -17.07 6.36 0.07
CA LEU A 20 -16.71 5.40 1.13
C LEU A 20 -17.73 4.26 1.26
N LYS A 21 -19.03 4.56 1.08
CA LYS A 21 -20.09 3.55 1.11
C LYS A 21 -19.94 2.53 -0.03
N SER A 22 -19.70 3.00 -1.24
CA SER A 22 -19.51 2.14 -2.41
C SER A 22 -18.23 1.32 -2.28
N TYR A 23 -17.12 1.96 -1.91
CA TYR A 23 -15.83 1.32 -1.71
C TYR A 23 -15.88 0.22 -0.62
N SER A 24 -16.48 0.52 0.53
CA SER A 24 -16.70 -0.46 1.60
C SER A 24 -17.56 -1.65 1.14
N GLY A 25 -18.59 -1.39 0.33
CA GLY A 25 -19.39 -2.45 -0.26
C GLY A 25 -18.60 -3.37 -1.19
N MET A 26 -17.69 -2.79 -1.99
CA MET A 26 -16.79 -3.56 -2.87
C MET A 26 -15.80 -4.44 -2.10
N ILE A 27 -15.27 -3.95 -0.97
CA ILE A 27 -14.40 -4.76 -0.08
C ILE A 27 -15.17 -5.97 0.47
N ALA A 28 -16.43 -5.78 0.85
CA ALA A 28 -17.24 -6.81 1.49
C ALA A 28 -17.86 -7.82 0.50
N ASP A 29 -17.92 -7.50 -0.78
CA ASP A 29 -18.52 -8.36 -1.78
C ASP A 29 -17.56 -9.49 -2.19
N PRO A 30 -17.89 -10.79 -1.91
CA PRO A 30 -17.04 -11.91 -2.26
C PRO A 30 -16.91 -12.15 -3.78
N LYS A 31 -17.74 -11.50 -4.60
CA LYS A 31 -17.69 -11.54 -6.06
C LYS A 31 -16.87 -10.39 -6.64
N SER A 32 -16.52 -9.41 -5.82
CA SER A 32 -15.73 -8.28 -6.24
C SER A 32 -14.32 -8.72 -6.63
N VAL A 33 -13.79 -8.11 -7.67
CA VAL A 33 -12.38 -8.22 -8.06
C VAL A 33 -11.46 -7.37 -7.18
N PHE A 34 -12.01 -6.72 -6.14
CA PHE A 34 -11.27 -5.87 -5.22
C PHE A 34 -10.09 -6.63 -4.59
N GLY A 35 -8.89 -6.07 -4.72
CA GLY A 35 -7.66 -6.65 -4.21
C GLY A 35 -7.34 -6.23 -2.77
N LEU A 36 -6.66 -7.11 -2.05
CA LEU A 36 -6.11 -6.76 -0.75
C LEU A 36 -5.05 -5.65 -0.89
N GLY A 37 -4.36 -5.56 -2.04
CA GLY A 37 -3.41 -4.49 -2.36
C GLY A 37 -4.07 -3.11 -2.41
N SER A 38 -5.25 -2.98 -3.03
CA SER A 38 -6.00 -1.70 -3.01
C SER A 38 -6.40 -1.29 -1.58
N ALA A 39 -6.77 -2.26 -0.72
CA ALA A 39 -7.04 -2.00 0.70
C ALA A 39 -5.76 -1.57 1.45
N ALA A 40 -4.62 -2.20 1.14
CA ALA A 40 -3.31 -1.83 1.69
C ALA A 40 -2.93 -0.39 1.29
N ALA A 41 -3.08 -0.03 0.01
CA ALA A 41 -2.84 1.33 -0.48
C ALA A 41 -3.74 2.35 0.23
N THR A 42 -5.03 2.00 0.45
CA THR A 42 -5.96 2.86 1.20
C THR A 42 -5.52 3.05 2.65
N SER A 43 -5.07 1.99 3.33
CA SER A 43 -4.52 2.09 4.69
C SER A 43 -3.31 3.03 4.72
N SER A 44 -2.39 2.88 3.77
CA SER A 44 -1.18 3.70 3.68
C SER A 44 -1.49 5.16 3.28
N MET A 45 -2.52 5.39 2.47
CA MET A 45 -3.05 6.73 2.18
C MET A 45 -3.59 7.40 3.47
N CYS A 46 -4.30 6.65 4.30
CA CYS A 46 -4.73 7.13 5.61
C CYS A 46 -3.52 7.43 6.52
N ALA A 47 -2.48 6.58 6.49
CA ALA A 47 -1.24 6.82 7.22
C ALA A 47 -0.58 8.16 6.81
N ALA A 48 -0.36 8.37 5.52
CA ALA A 48 0.20 9.62 5.01
C ALA A 48 -0.66 10.84 5.37
N SER A 49 -2.01 10.69 5.32
CA SER A 49 -2.94 11.76 5.68
C SER A 49 -2.86 12.12 7.17
N MET A 50 -2.72 11.13 8.08
CA MET A 50 -2.57 11.36 9.51
C MET A 50 -1.20 11.97 9.84
N ALA A 51 -0.12 11.50 9.20
CA ALA A 51 1.21 12.09 9.31
C ALA A 51 1.20 13.56 8.87
N LEU A 52 0.64 13.84 7.70
CA LEU A 52 0.49 15.18 7.17
C LEU A 52 -0.29 16.10 8.13
N ARG A 53 -1.37 15.60 8.72
CA ARG A 53 -2.13 16.33 9.73
C ARG A 53 -1.28 16.64 10.95
N ALA A 54 -0.49 15.70 11.45
CA ALA A 54 0.39 15.92 12.59
C ALA A 54 1.43 17.01 12.30
N LEU A 55 2.05 16.98 11.12
CA LEU A 55 3.02 17.97 10.69
C LEU A 55 2.40 19.36 10.59
N ARG A 56 1.24 19.50 9.94
CA ARG A 56 0.51 20.77 9.80
C ARG A 56 0.02 21.34 11.13
N MET A 57 -0.41 20.51 12.05
CA MET A 57 -0.80 20.95 13.41
C MET A 57 0.39 21.45 14.23
N THR A 58 1.59 20.95 13.94
CA THR A 58 2.81 21.41 14.60
C THR A 58 3.26 22.79 14.09
N ALA A 59 2.86 23.17 12.86
CA ALA A 59 3.04 24.50 12.28
C ALA A 59 4.46 25.08 12.47
N SER A 60 5.49 24.41 11.95
CA SER A 60 6.90 24.80 12.09
C SER A 60 7.44 25.42 10.80
N GLU A 61 8.29 26.46 10.94
CA GLU A 61 9.09 27.00 9.83
C GLU A 61 10.42 26.25 9.64
N ASP A 62 10.65 25.18 10.40
CA ASP A 62 11.84 24.35 10.28
C ASP A 62 11.89 23.65 8.91
N ALA A 63 13.03 23.69 8.26
CA ALA A 63 13.20 23.20 6.90
C ALA A 63 12.91 21.68 6.78
N ASP A 64 13.30 20.88 7.79
CA ASP A 64 13.06 19.45 7.78
C ASP A 64 11.57 19.14 7.92
N MET A 65 10.86 19.92 8.76
CA MET A 65 9.41 19.81 8.93
C MET A 65 8.66 20.14 7.65
N LEU A 66 9.05 21.23 6.97
CA LEU A 66 8.45 21.62 5.70
C LEU A 66 8.72 20.59 4.60
N HIS A 67 9.92 20.00 4.58
CA HIS A 67 10.26 18.93 3.65
C HIS A 67 9.43 17.67 3.92
N ALA A 68 9.34 17.26 5.18
CA ALA A 68 8.49 16.13 5.59
C ALA A 68 7.01 16.34 5.22
N GLU A 69 6.48 17.55 5.39
CA GLU A 69 5.11 17.89 4.97
C GLU A 69 4.91 17.73 3.48
N GLN A 70 5.85 18.24 2.66
CA GLN A 70 5.79 18.11 1.20
C GLN A 70 5.86 16.64 0.75
N ASP A 71 6.72 15.84 1.38
CA ASP A 71 6.86 14.44 1.04
C ASP A 71 5.62 13.62 1.46
N MET A 72 5.02 13.93 2.61
CA MET A 72 3.77 13.30 3.03
C MET A 72 2.60 13.63 2.09
N GLU A 73 2.51 14.87 1.58
CA GLU A 73 1.48 15.24 0.60
C GLU A 73 1.67 14.45 -0.71
N LYS A 74 2.91 14.31 -1.18
CA LYS A 74 3.22 13.48 -2.36
C LYS A 74 2.84 12.02 -2.14
N LEU A 75 3.21 11.43 -0.99
CA LEU A 75 2.87 10.06 -0.64
C LEU A 75 1.36 9.85 -0.57
N ARG A 76 0.62 10.76 0.05
CA ARG A 76 -0.84 10.71 0.14
C ARG A 76 -1.50 10.65 -1.25
N VAL A 77 -1.08 11.52 -2.17
CA VAL A 77 -1.58 11.57 -3.54
C VAL A 77 -1.16 10.30 -4.30
N TYR A 78 0.06 9.85 -4.10
CA TYR A 78 0.59 8.67 -4.76
C TYR A 78 -0.16 7.39 -4.34
N PHE A 79 -0.49 7.22 -3.07
CA PHE A 79 -1.30 6.08 -2.63
C PHE A 79 -2.71 6.07 -3.22
N LEU A 80 -3.34 7.23 -3.45
CA LEU A 80 -4.61 7.30 -4.18
C LEU A 80 -4.46 6.74 -5.60
N HIS A 81 -3.35 7.06 -6.28
CA HIS A 81 -3.03 6.47 -7.57
C HIS A 81 -2.81 4.94 -7.48
N LEU A 82 -2.06 4.48 -6.48
CA LEU A 82 -1.78 3.05 -6.30
C LEU A 82 -3.03 2.20 -6.00
N VAL A 83 -4.09 2.78 -5.40
CA VAL A 83 -5.39 2.11 -5.24
C VAL A 83 -5.95 1.67 -6.60
N ASP A 84 -5.82 2.51 -7.62
CA ASP A 84 -6.31 2.21 -8.97
C ASP A 84 -5.32 1.36 -9.78
N GLU A 85 -4.01 1.59 -9.64
CA GLU A 85 -2.98 0.83 -10.35
C GLU A 85 -2.96 -0.65 -9.93
N GLU A 86 -3.19 -0.96 -8.64
CA GLU A 86 -3.30 -2.35 -8.18
C GLU A 86 -4.44 -3.08 -8.90
N ASN A 87 -5.59 -2.43 -9.03
CA ASN A 87 -6.72 -3.01 -9.75
C ASN A 87 -6.39 -3.26 -11.24
N LYS A 88 -5.70 -2.33 -11.89
CA LYS A 88 -5.28 -2.48 -13.28
C LYS A 88 -4.28 -3.62 -13.46
N ALA A 89 -3.26 -3.68 -12.60
CA ALA A 89 -2.21 -4.71 -12.64
C ALA A 89 -2.75 -6.13 -12.40
N LYS A 90 -3.80 -6.26 -11.59
CA LYS A 90 -4.41 -7.53 -11.23
C LYS A 90 -5.37 -8.07 -12.29
N LYS A 91 -5.99 -7.23 -13.11
CA LYS A 91 -6.97 -7.65 -14.12
C LYS A 91 -6.47 -8.74 -15.09
N PRO A 92 -5.25 -8.67 -15.65
CA PRO A 92 -4.72 -9.76 -16.48
C PRO A 92 -4.67 -11.09 -15.75
N LEU A 93 -4.21 -11.09 -14.49
CA LEU A 93 -4.15 -12.29 -13.64
C LEU A 93 -5.55 -12.88 -13.44
N GLU A 94 -6.56 -12.06 -13.14
CA GLU A 94 -7.94 -12.52 -12.95
C GLU A 94 -8.55 -13.11 -14.22
N LYS A 95 -8.24 -12.54 -15.39
CA LYS A 95 -8.67 -13.09 -16.68
C LYS A 95 -8.06 -14.47 -16.94
N LEU A 96 -6.77 -14.63 -16.64
CA LEU A 96 -6.07 -15.90 -16.81
C LEU A 96 -6.58 -16.98 -15.85
N LEU A 97 -6.84 -16.63 -14.59
CA LEU A 97 -7.37 -17.56 -13.59
C LEU A 97 -8.79 -18.10 -13.90
N LYS A 98 -9.53 -17.44 -14.81
CA LYS A 98 -10.86 -17.88 -15.26
C LYS A 98 -10.81 -18.77 -16.51
N LYS A 99 -9.65 -18.90 -17.17
CA LYS A 99 -9.49 -19.77 -18.35
C LYS A 99 -9.26 -21.21 -17.90
N GLU A 100 -9.89 -22.17 -18.60
CA GLU A 100 -9.73 -23.61 -18.29
C GLU A 100 -8.33 -24.16 -18.63
N ASN A 101 -7.65 -23.59 -19.64
CA ASN A 101 -6.32 -23.98 -20.07
C ASN A 101 -5.43 -22.73 -20.17
N THR A 102 -4.86 -22.31 -19.05
CA THR A 102 -3.94 -21.18 -19.00
C THR A 102 -2.51 -21.68 -19.15
N ASP A 103 -1.70 -21.00 -19.98
CA ASP A 103 -0.27 -21.23 -20.06
C ASP A 103 0.40 -20.81 -18.75
N ASP A 104 1.19 -21.71 -18.18
CA ASP A 104 1.91 -21.47 -16.92
C ASP A 104 2.85 -20.27 -17.00
N THR A 105 3.44 -20.02 -18.18
CA THR A 105 4.33 -18.87 -18.40
C THR A 105 3.55 -17.55 -18.39
N GLU A 106 2.37 -17.50 -19.03
CA GLU A 106 1.49 -16.32 -18.99
C GLU A 106 1.00 -16.05 -17.57
N LEU A 107 0.63 -17.10 -16.84
CA LEU A 107 0.16 -16.99 -15.46
C LEU A 107 1.26 -16.47 -14.53
N GLU A 108 2.47 -17.01 -14.66
CA GLU A 108 3.64 -16.56 -13.90
C GLU A 108 3.94 -15.07 -14.17
N ALA A 109 3.93 -14.65 -15.45
CA ALA A 109 4.14 -13.25 -15.82
C ALA A 109 3.08 -12.31 -15.22
N ALA A 110 1.81 -12.75 -15.18
CA ALA A 110 0.73 -11.99 -14.58
C ALA A 110 0.87 -11.85 -13.06
N TYR A 111 1.32 -12.91 -12.35
CA TYR A 111 1.64 -12.82 -10.92
C TYR A 111 2.78 -11.84 -10.65
N ARG A 112 3.85 -11.87 -11.46
CA ARG A 112 4.97 -10.93 -11.36
C ARG A 112 4.53 -9.49 -11.52
N THR A 113 3.70 -9.22 -12.53
CA THR A 113 3.14 -7.87 -12.78
C THR A 113 2.29 -7.39 -11.59
N ALA A 114 1.43 -8.25 -11.05
CA ALA A 114 0.63 -7.91 -9.87
C ALA A 114 1.52 -7.66 -8.64
N CYS A 115 2.62 -8.42 -8.47
CA CYS A 115 3.57 -8.22 -7.38
C CYS A 115 4.27 -6.86 -7.44
N CYS A 116 4.62 -6.35 -8.63
CA CYS A 116 5.33 -5.07 -8.75
C CYS A 116 4.57 -3.92 -8.06
N ILE A 117 3.25 -3.82 -8.26
CA ILE A 117 2.46 -2.74 -7.66
C ILE A 117 2.30 -2.91 -6.15
N ILE A 118 2.10 -4.14 -5.68
CA ILE A 118 1.99 -4.36 -4.22
C ILE A 118 3.34 -4.19 -3.50
N ASP A 119 4.46 -4.44 -4.18
CA ASP A 119 5.80 -4.10 -3.67
C ASP A 119 5.97 -2.58 -3.52
N GLU A 120 5.50 -1.83 -4.50
CA GLU A 120 5.53 -0.37 -4.45
C GLU A 120 4.69 0.17 -3.27
N ILE A 121 3.48 -0.36 -3.08
CA ILE A 121 2.65 -0.02 -1.91
C ILE A 121 3.41 -0.31 -0.61
N PHE A 122 4.08 -1.46 -0.53
CA PHE A 122 4.83 -1.88 0.65
C PHE A 122 5.97 -0.92 0.99
N TYR A 123 6.85 -0.64 0.04
CA TYR A 123 8.02 0.20 0.27
C TYR A 123 7.66 1.68 0.49
N MET A 124 6.62 2.17 -0.20
CA MET A 124 6.10 3.51 0.07
C MET A 124 5.47 3.63 1.47
N SER A 125 4.92 2.53 2.02
CA SER A 125 4.43 2.51 3.40
C SER A 125 5.57 2.64 4.42
N ILE A 126 6.72 2.01 4.18
CA ILE A 126 7.94 2.22 4.98
C ILE A 126 8.39 3.68 4.88
N ARG A 127 8.33 4.25 3.67
CA ARG A 127 8.75 5.65 3.44
C ARG A 127 8.00 6.66 4.30
N ILE A 128 6.73 6.41 4.65
CA ILE A 128 5.96 7.26 5.59
C ILE A 128 6.70 7.35 6.93
N VAL A 129 7.15 6.21 7.44
CA VAL A 129 7.77 6.11 8.77
C VAL A 129 9.18 6.69 8.75
N GLU A 130 9.96 6.42 7.69
CA GLU A 130 11.27 7.01 7.47
C GLU A 130 11.22 8.54 7.33
N THR A 131 10.15 9.09 6.77
CA THR A 131 9.96 10.55 6.66
C THR A 131 9.57 11.18 7.98
N LEU A 132 8.84 10.46 8.86
CA LEU A 132 8.48 10.94 10.19
C LEU A 132 9.65 10.87 11.18
N GLU A 133 10.57 9.92 11.04
CA GLU A 133 11.64 9.67 11.99
C GLU A 133 12.49 10.93 12.30
N PRO A 134 13.08 11.64 11.32
CA PRO A 134 13.95 12.77 11.58
C PRO A 134 13.24 13.97 12.21
N VAL A 135 11.92 14.04 12.10
CA VAL A 135 11.11 15.15 12.63
C VAL A 135 10.29 14.76 13.86
N ALA A 136 10.40 13.53 14.33
CA ALA A 136 9.57 13.00 15.39
C ALA A 136 9.69 13.78 16.73
N ASP A 137 10.90 14.33 17.04
CA ASP A 137 11.12 15.17 18.22
C ASP A 137 10.49 16.57 18.12
N LYS A 138 10.18 17.00 16.91
CA LYS A 138 9.64 18.33 16.62
C LYS A 138 8.10 18.34 16.62
N ILE A 139 7.44 17.17 16.57
CA ILE A 139 5.98 17.09 16.55
C ILE A 139 5.41 17.50 17.90
N CYS A 140 4.48 18.48 17.88
CA CYS A 140 3.86 18.98 19.12
C CYS A 140 3.04 17.88 19.84
N PRO A 141 2.99 17.88 21.18
CA PRO A 141 2.19 16.89 21.92
C PRO A 141 0.73 16.83 21.48
N CYS A 142 0.15 17.97 21.13
CA CYS A 142 -1.23 18.06 20.66
C CYS A 142 -1.50 17.31 19.34
N ALA A 143 -0.46 16.99 18.55
CA ALA A 143 -0.54 16.28 17.28
C ALA A 143 0.03 14.85 17.34
N ALA A 144 0.67 14.46 18.44
CA ALA A 144 1.38 13.18 18.57
C ALA A 144 0.48 11.97 18.30
N HIS A 145 -0.78 12.01 18.76
CA HIS A 145 -1.74 10.92 18.50
C HIS A 145 -2.05 10.70 17.02
N PHE A 146 -2.00 11.73 16.17
CA PHE A 146 -2.12 11.57 14.71
C PHE A 146 -0.85 10.96 14.12
N ALA A 147 0.33 11.31 14.63
CA ALA A 147 1.59 10.69 14.21
C ALA A 147 1.66 9.21 14.63
N SER A 148 1.21 8.86 15.84
CA SER A 148 1.07 7.45 16.26
C SER A 148 0.11 6.69 15.33
N ALA A 149 -1.08 7.23 15.07
CA ALA A 149 -2.04 6.62 14.16
C ALA A 149 -1.46 6.40 12.76
N ALA A 150 -0.65 7.35 12.24
CA ALA A 150 0.02 7.21 10.96
C ALA A 150 0.93 5.97 10.92
N VAL A 151 1.74 5.74 11.95
CA VAL A 151 2.63 4.58 12.03
C VAL A 151 1.82 3.27 12.06
N HIS A 152 0.74 3.20 12.81
CA HIS A 152 -0.14 2.03 12.86
C HIS A 152 -0.81 1.73 11.52
N PHE A 153 -1.33 2.75 10.82
CA PHE A 153 -1.93 2.57 9.49
C PHE A 153 -0.90 2.14 8.45
N ALA A 154 0.33 2.67 8.49
CA ALA A 154 1.42 2.24 7.61
C ALA A 154 1.75 0.76 7.85
N LYS A 155 1.89 0.33 9.10
CA LYS A 155 2.11 -1.08 9.48
C LYS A 155 0.99 -1.98 8.99
N CYS A 156 -0.27 -1.55 9.12
CA CYS A 156 -1.43 -2.29 8.61
C CYS A 156 -1.36 -2.48 7.08
N GLY A 157 -0.99 -1.43 6.33
CA GLY A 157 -0.77 -1.52 4.90
C GLY A 157 0.32 -2.53 4.52
N MET A 158 1.46 -2.49 5.21
CA MET A 158 2.56 -3.44 5.00
C MET A 158 2.15 -4.89 5.31
N ASP A 159 1.43 -5.14 6.40
CA ASP A 159 0.94 -6.47 6.77
C ASP A 159 -0.05 -7.02 5.73
N ALA A 160 -0.93 -6.17 5.20
CA ALA A 160 -1.86 -6.57 4.14
C ALA A 160 -1.11 -6.99 2.86
N VAL A 161 -0.08 -6.24 2.46
CA VAL A 161 0.80 -6.62 1.33
C VAL A 161 1.51 -7.94 1.60
N ARG A 162 2.11 -8.12 2.78
CA ARG A 162 2.78 -9.38 3.17
C ARG A 162 1.84 -10.58 3.03
N ILE A 163 0.58 -10.45 3.48
CA ILE A 163 -0.44 -11.48 3.36
C ILE A 163 -0.74 -11.76 1.88
N GLN A 164 -0.92 -10.73 1.05
CA GLN A 164 -1.18 -10.87 -0.39
C GLN A 164 -0.02 -11.58 -1.11
N LYS A 165 1.22 -11.18 -0.83
CA LYS A 165 2.43 -11.81 -1.41
C LYS A 165 2.56 -13.27 -0.98
N ALA A 166 2.23 -13.61 0.27
CA ALA A 166 2.22 -15.00 0.74
C ALA A 166 1.14 -15.86 0.05
N VAL A 167 0.02 -15.26 -0.38
CA VAL A 167 -0.99 -15.96 -1.20
C VAL A 167 -0.48 -16.17 -2.62
N TYR A 168 0.10 -15.15 -3.24
CA TYR A 168 0.62 -15.23 -4.60
C TYR A 168 1.78 -16.22 -4.72
N SER A 169 2.73 -16.21 -3.77
CA SER A 169 3.89 -17.11 -3.77
C SER A 169 3.51 -18.60 -3.82
N LYS A 170 2.37 -18.98 -3.25
CA LYS A 170 1.87 -20.37 -3.29
C LYS A 170 1.32 -20.78 -4.66
N LYS A 171 1.12 -19.83 -5.56
CA LYS A 171 0.55 -20.04 -6.89
C LYS A 171 1.58 -19.86 -8.01
N MET A 172 2.78 -19.42 -7.68
CA MET A 172 3.89 -19.23 -8.62
C MET A 172 4.59 -20.57 -8.86
N ASN A 173 4.98 -20.81 -10.11
CA ASN A 173 5.65 -22.05 -10.53
C ASN A 173 7.18 -21.92 -10.43
N GLU A 174 7.74 -20.70 -10.48
CA GLU A 174 9.19 -20.49 -10.36
C GLU A 174 9.59 -20.43 -8.87
N PRO A 175 10.34 -21.46 -8.35
CA PRO A 175 10.55 -21.61 -6.91
C PRO A 175 11.35 -20.48 -6.26
N VAL A 176 12.35 -19.93 -6.97
CA VAL A 176 13.19 -18.84 -6.44
C VAL A 176 12.38 -17.57 -6.30
N PHE A 177 11.61 -17.22 -7.33
CA PHE A 177 10.76 -16.03 -7.29
C PHE A 177 9.62 -16.17 -6.27
N ALA A 178 8.98 -17.34 -6.19
CA ALA A 178 7.97 -17.63 -5.17
C ALA A 178 8.53 -17.47 -3.75
N HIS A 179 9.75 -17.99 -3.50
CA HIS A 179 10.41 -17.85 -2.21
C HIS A 179 10.73 -16.39 -1.88
N THR A 180 11.33 -15.66 -2.83
CA THR A 180 11.66 -14.24 -2.67
C THR A 180 10.41 -13.40 -2.41
N THR A 181 9.35 -13.60 -3.21
CA THR A 181 8.07 -12.92 -3.07
C THR A 181 7.50 -13.05 -1.65
N LYS A 182 7.63 -14.22 -1.03
CA LYS A 182 7.18 -14.44 0.35
C LYS A 182 8.10 -13.82 1.39
N ARG A 183 9.42 -14.03 1.25
CA ARG A 183 10.40 -13.71 2.32
C ARG A 183 10.78 -12.24 2.39
N GLU A 184 10.80 -11.55 1.27
CA GLU A 184 11.22 -10.15 1.19
C GLU A 184 10.40 -9.24 2.12
N PRO A 185 9.05 -9.23 2.11
CA PRO A 185 8.29 -8.38 3.02
C PRO A 185 8.43 -8.82 4.50
N GLU A 186 8.63 -10.11 4.79
CA GLU A 186 8.88 -10.58 6.15
C GLU A 186 10.18 -9.99 6.69
N ILE A 187 11.29 -10.08 5.93
CA ILE A 187 12.59 -9.53 6.29
C ILE A 187 12.51 -7.99 6.43
N ALA A 188 11.84 -7.32 5.52
CA ALA A 188 11.71 -5.87 5.59
C ALA A 188 10.91 -5.40 6.82
N ILE A 189 9.86 -6.13 7.22
CA ILE A 189 9.12 -5.86 8.47
C ILE A 189 10.01 -6.09 9.68
N GLU A 190 10.77 -7.21 9.72
CA GLU A 190 11.71 -7.52 10.79
C GLU A 190 12.77 -6.42 10.94
N ASN A 191 13.36 -5.97 9.82
CA ASN A 191 14.39 -4.92 9.82
C ASN A 191 13.89 -3.55 10.27
N ASN A 192 12.61 -3.27 10.09
CA ASN A 192 12.01 -1.98 10.47
C ASN A 192 11.25 -2.03 11.81
N ALA A 193 11.15 -3.20 12.46
CA ALA A 193 10.34 -3.37 13.65
C ALA A 193 10.74 -2.39 14.78
N GLU A 194 12.04 -2.24 15.05
CA GLU A 194 12.55 -1.32 16.07
C GLU A 194 12.20 0.15 15.80
N LEU A 195 12.24 0.56 14.51
CA LEU A 195 11.87 1.91 14.11
C LEU A 195 10.39 2.17 14.39
N PHE A 196 9.52 1.24 13.97
CA PHE A 196 8.07 1.35 14.21
C PHE A 196 7.76 1.42 15.71
N ASP A 197 8.29 0.49 16.51
CA ASP A 197 8.02 0.41 17.93
C ASP A 197 8.54 1.65 18.68
N ARG A 198 9.72 2.18 18.29
CA ARG A 198 10.29 3.40 18.88
C ARG A 198 9.39 4.61 18.61
N LEU A 199 8.92 4.78 17.36
CA LEU A 199 8.07 5.92 17.00
C LEU A 199 6.69 5.82 17.64
N ILE A 200 6.06 4.65 17.67
CA ILE A 200 4.80 4.43 18.36
C ILE A 200 4.94 4.83 19.83
N LYS A 201 5.93 4.24 20.53
CA LYS A 201 6.17 4.53 21.94
C LYS A 201 6.42 6.03 22.18
N LYS A 202 7.19 6.67 21.31
CA LYS A 202 7.48 8.10 21.40
C LYS A 202 6.21 8.94 21.31
N PHE A 203 5.37 8.70 20.31
CA PHE A 203 4.16 9.49 20.09
C PHE A 203 3.05 9.20 21.11
N GLU A 204 2.96 7.97 21.63
CA GLU A 204 2.01 7.61 22.67
C GLU A 204 2.41 8.11 24.07
N SER A 205 3.69 8.40 24.30
CA SER A 205 4.19 8.96 25.54
C SER A 205 4.30 10.49 25.55
N ALA A 206 3.95 11.16 24.47
CA ALA A 206 3.95 12.62 24.38
C ALA A 206 2.69 13.18 25.07
N GLU A 207 2.87 13.77 26.26
CA GLU A 207 1.85 14.49 27.02
C GLU A 207 1.89 16.00 26.76
#